data_b33dae618b56a8a291ace05fc2209b0a
#
_entry.id   b33dae618b56a8a291ace05fc2209b0a
#
_cell.length_a   1.000
_cell.length_b   1.000
_cell.length_c   1.000
_cell.angle_alpha   90.00
_cell.angle_beta   90.00
_cell.angle_gamma   90.00
#
_symmetry.space_group_name_H-M   'P 1'
#
loop_
_entity.id
_entity.type
_entity.pdbx_description
1 polymer ?
#
loop_
_entity_poly.entity_id
_entity_poly.type
_entity_poly.pdbx_seq_one_letter_code
_entity_poly.pdbx_strand_id
1 'polypeptide(L)'
;MRSSFLLALLVTVGLTACTNNGKKIKVEGTKGEIYYKGEGVTEDDAKKTGQFLKDVFLTPDKGASIQVTREGDVYTLRFVYNKEVYDTLKGVDNEFKLLAAKASKEVFGGKKVDIALADKHFKDYKTIPWDAEVARSLDAPPPAPPTNDGGITSKDGFDHESAGGVDFYWKGIPDEESKTIADYIVKNGAFSGGHAEIYMTKEGDRYILRFPMIESARNDPSYIAEVDKVSKQIKDNVFANVPYSFYVTDEQLTTVKAWDY
;
A
#
# COMPACT_ATOMS: atom_id res chain seq x y z
N MET A 1 45.88 -40.61 -57.03
CA MET A 1 45.07 -40.90 -55.85
C MET A 1 45.11 -39.69 -54.94
N ARG A 2 44.03 -38.92 -54.99
CA ARG A 2 43.89 -37.72 -54.14
C ARG A 2 42.67 -37.95 -53.24
N SER A 3 42.93 -38.17 -51.97
CA SER A 3 41.91 -38.41 -50.96
C SER A 3 41.46 -37.07 -50.44
N SER A 4 40.18 -36.68 -50.68
CA SER A 4 39.58 -35.48 -50.16
C SER A 4 38.93 -35.78 -48.80
N PHE A 5 39.52 -35.24 -47.74
CA PHE A 5 38.93 -35.24 -46.41
C PHE A 5 37.81 -34.16 -46.33
N LEU A 6 36.56 -34.58 -46.29
CA LEU A 6 35.42 -33.73 -45.98
C LEU A 6 35.33 -33.59 -44.46
N LEU A 7 35.71 -32.42 -43.97
CA LEU A 7 35.54 -32.03 -42.55
C LEU A 7 34.09 -31.57 -42.34
N ALA A 8 33.28 -32.45 -41.77
CA ALA A 8 31.91 -32.10 -41.36
C ALA A 8 31.97 -31.24 -40.10
N LEU A 9 31.73 -29.94 -40.28
CA LEU A 9 31.58 -28.99 -39.16
C LEU A 9 30.19 -29.20 -38.52
N LEU A 10 30.15 -29.94 -37.42
CA LEU A 10 28.95 -30.09 -36.60
C LEU A 10 28.70 -28.77 -35.84
N VAL A 11 27.84 -27.92 -36.39
CA VAL A 11 27.31 -26.76 -35.67
C VAL A 11 26.28 -27.28 -34.65
N THR A 12 26.73 -27.46 -33.41
CA THR A 12 25.83 -27.66 -32.29
C THR A 12 25.12 -26.35 -32.03
N VAL A 13 23.92 -26.18 -32.61
CA VAL A 13 22.98 -25.16 -32.19
C VAL A 13 22.52 -25.53 -30.78
N GLY A 14 23.15 -24.91 -29.82
CA GLY A 14 22.67 -24.94 -28.44
C GLY A 14 21.24 -24.36 -28.40
N LEU A 15 20.27 -25.23 -28.37
CA LEU A 15 18.90 -24.87 -27.98
C LEU A 15 18.97 -24.37 -26.53
N THR A 16 19.27 -23.08 -26.36
CA THR A 16 18.89 -22.39 -25.12
C THR A 16 17.37 -22.49 -25.06
N ALA A 17 16.89 -23.40 -24.23
CA ALA A 17 15.50 -23.45 -23.85
C ALA A 17 15.15 -22.04 -23.35
N CYS A 18 14.55 -21.22 -24.20
CA CYS A 18 13.95 -19.96 -23.81
C CYS A 18 12.91 -20.33 -22.78
N THR A 19 13.23 -20.17 -21.51
CA THR A 19 12.22 -20.29 -20.47
C THR A 19 11.18 -19.26 -20.82
N ASN A 20 9.95 -19.70 -20.99
CA ASN A 20 8.79 -18.88 -21.43
C ASN A 20 8.56 -17.67 -20.50
N ASN A 21 9.24 -17.66 -19.33
CA ASN A 21 9.11 -16.66 -18.27
C ASN A 21 10.13 -15.49 -18.39
N GLY A 22 11.09 -15.57 -19.32
CA GLY A 22 12.13 -14.54 -19.50
C GLY A 22 13.39 -14.76 -18.64
N LYS A 23 14.24 -13.73 -18.58
CA LYS A 23 15.42 -13.70 -17.72
C LYS A 23 14.99 -13.49 -16.28
N LYS A 24 15.82 -13.88 -15.30
CA LYS A 24 15.53 -13.66 -13.89
C LYS A 24 16.71 -13.16 -13.10
N ILE A 25 16.43 -12.42 -12.05
CA ILE A 25 17.36 -12.06 -10.98
C ILE A 25 16.82 -12.54 -9.65
N LYS A 26 17.69 -12.77 -8.68
CA LYS A 26 17.34 -12.96 -7.27
C LYS A 26 17.44 -11.64 -6.54
N VAL A 27 16.51 -11.37 -5.65
CA VAL A 27 16.55 -10.18 -4.81
C VAL A 27 17.36 -10.49 -3.55
N GLU A 28 18.47 -9.76 -3.39
CA GLU A 28 19.42 -9.98 -2.31
C GLU A 28 18.75 -9.85 -0.92
N GLY A 29 19.06 -10.78 -0.02
CA GLY A 29 18.50 -10.81 1.34
C GLY A 29 17.06 -11.35 1.42
N THR A 30 16.52 -11.86 0.31
CA THR A 30 15.16 -12.43 0.26
C THR A 30 15.14 -13.78 -0.47
N LYS A 31 14.02 -14.48 -0.47
CA LYS A 31 13.75 -15.63 -1.35
C LYS A 31 13.03 -15.23 -2.64
N GLY A 32 12.90 -13.93 -2.91
CA GLY A 32 12.18 -13.40 -4.06
C GLY A 32 12.96 -13.50 -5.37
N GLU A 33 12.23 -13.68 -6.46
CA GLU A 33 12.75 -13.71 -7.82
C GLU A 33 11.97 -12.73 -8.71
N ILE A 34 12.70 -11.87 -9.44
CA ILE A 34 12.11 -11.01 -10.45
C ILE A 34 12.46 -11.56 -11.82
N TYR A 35 11.45 -11.92 -12.57
CA TYR A 35 11.54 -12.29 -13.99
C TYR A 35 11.32 -11.05 -14.83
N TYR A 36 11.99 -10.94 -15.98
CA TYR A 36 11.79 -9.82 -16.88
C TYR A 36 11.91 -10.27 -18.33
N LYS A 37 11.00 -9.76 -19.17
CA LYS A 37 11.00 -10.06 -20.61
C LYS A 37 10.27 -8.97 -21.40
N GLY A 38 10.54 -8.97 -22.70
CA GLY A 38 9.93 -8.07 -23.66
C GLY A 38 10.85 -6.92 -24.05
N GLU A 39 10.48 -6.26 -25.15
CA GLU A 39 11.23 -5.12 -25.65
C GLU A 39 11.13 -3.95 -24.68
N GLY A 40 12.27 -3.30 -24.40
CA GLY A 40 12.35 -2.14 -23.50
C GLY A 40 12.25 -2.45 -22.01
N VAL A 41 12.27 -3.75 -21.59
CA VAL A 41 12.45 -4.13 -20.19
C VAL A 41 13.89 -4.56 -19.96
N THR A 42 14.54 -3.90 -19.03
CA THR A 42 15.96 -4.09 -18.73
C THR A 42 16.19 -4.87 -17.44
N GLU A 43 17.41 -5.33 -17.23
CA GLU A 43 17.84 -5.91 -15.95
C GLU A 43 17.79 -4.85 -14.83
N ASP A 44 18.03 -3.59 -15.16
CA ASP A 44 17.94 -2.47 -14.22
C ASP A 44 16.50 -2.26 -13.73
N ASP A 45 15.51 -2.34 -14.63
CA ASP A 45 14.10 -2.31 -14.25
C ASP A 45 13.77 -3.46 -13.29
N ALA A 46 14.28 -4.66 -13.54
CA ALA A 46 14.07 -5.79 -12.65
C ALA A 46 14.74 -5.58 -11.27
N LYS A 47 15.96 -5.03 -11.22
CA LYS A 47 16.68 -4.72 -9.98
C LYS A 47 15.93 -3.66 -9.16
N LYS A 48 15.51 -2.57 -9.80
CA LYS A 48 14.72 -1.52 -9.15
C LYS A 48 13.39 -2.05 -8.63
N THR A 49 12.70 -2.88 -9.43
CA THR A 49 11.47 -3.56 -9.00
C THR A 49 11.72 -4.44 -7.78
N GLY A 50 12.79 -5.24 -7.78
CA GLY A 50 13.15 -6.07 -6.65
C GLY A 50 13.44 -5.28 -5.39
N GLN A 51 14.17 -4.17 -5.50
CA GLN A 51 14.45 -3.28 -4.36
C GLN A 51 13.18 -2.62 -3.83
N PHE A 52 12.32 -2.13 -4.72
CA PHE A 52 11.05 -1.51 -4.38
C PHE A 52 10.11 -2.48 -3.63
N LEU A 53 10.08 -3.76 -4.02
CA LEU A 53 9.20 -4.76 -3.43
C LEU A 53 9.82 -5.49 -2.24
N LYS A 54 11.10 -5.27 -1.94
CA LYS A 54 11.85 -6.01 -0.93
C LYS A 54 11.18 -5.96 0.45
N ASP A 55 10.74 -4.79 0.86
CA ASP A 55 10.21 -4.58 2.22
C ASP A 55 8.70 -4.85 2.33
N VAL A 56 8.01 -4.99 1.19
CA VAL A 56 6.55 -5.13 1.13
C VAL A 56 6.12 -6.56 0.80
N PHE A 57 6.76 -7.20 -0.19
CA PHE A 57 6.35 -8.50 -0.73
C PHE A 57 7.43 -9.58 -0.66
N LEU A 58 8.71 -9.20 -0.62
CA LEU A 58 9.85 -10.10 -0.74
C LEU A 58 10.58 -10.20 0.59
N THR A 59 10.05 -11.02 1.50
CA THR A 59 10.68 -11.20 2.81
C THR A 59 11.72 -12.34 2.81
N PRO A 60 12.64 -12.39 3.80
CA PRO A 60 13.60 -13.49 3.93
C PRO A 60 12.94 -14.86 4.05
N ASP A 61 11.75 -14.93 4.62
CA ASP A 61 11.06 -16.19 4.91
C ASP A 61 10.09 -16.63 3.82
N LYS A 62 9.52 -15.69 3.07
CA LYS A 62 8.56 -15.96 2.00
C LYS A 62 9.14 -15.57 0.65
N GLY A 63 9.29 -16.56 -0.23
CA GLY A 63 9.62 -16.33 -1.63
C GLY A 63 8.38 -15.87 -2.40
N ALA A 64 8.57 -14.91 -3.30
CA ALA A 64 7.58 -14.56 -4.29
C ALA A 64 8.24 -14.48 -5.66
N SER A 65 7.47 -14.83 -6.70
CA SER A 65 7.89 -14.69 -8.08
C SER A 65 7.09 -13.59 -8.74
N ILE A 66 7.77 -12.61 -9.29
CA ILE A 66 7.17 -11.46 -9.95
C ILE A 66 7.77 -11.34 -11.34
N GLN A 67 6.94 -11.07 -12.35
CA GLN A 67 7.42 -10.85 -13.70
C GLN A 67 7.14 -9.41 -14.13
N VAL A 68 8.18 -8.76 -14.67
CA VAL A 68 8.10 -7.44 -15.29
C VAL A 68 8.01 -7.60 -16.79
N THR A 69 6.99 -7.04 -17.41
CA THR A 69 6.88 -6.95 -18.85
C THR A 69 6.49 -5.54 -19.28
N ARG A 70 6.58 -5.24 -20.57
CA ARG A 70 6.17 -3.94 -21.11
C ARG A 70 5.49 -4.15 -22.46
N GLU A 71 4.42 -3.43 -22.67
CA GLU A 71 3.75 -3.31 -23.96
C GLU A 71 3.51 -1.82 -24.27
N GLY A 72 4.13 -1.33 -25.33
CA GLY A 72 4.15 0.12 -25.60
C GLY A 72 4.74 0.92 -24.44
N ASP A 73 3.95 1.81 -23.85
CA ASP A 73 4.34 2.64 -22.70
C ASP A 73 3.82 2.16 -21.35
N VAL A 74 3.22 0.96 -21.31
CA VAL A 74 2.66 0.38 -20.11
C VAL A 74 3.54 -0.76 -19.62
N TYR A 75 4.03 -0.66 -18.38
CA TYR A 75 4.65 -1.78 -17.69
C TYR A 75 3.59 -2.65 -17.02
N THR A 76 3.84 -3.95 -16.92
CA THR A 76 2.99 -4.86 -16.14
C THR A 76 3.84 -5.59 -15.11
N LEU A 77 3.45 -5.46 -13.85
CA LEU A 77 3.99 -6.27 -12.75
C LEU A 77 3.04 -7.45 -12.51
N ARG A 78 3.49 -8.67 -12.86
CA ARG A 78 2.72 -9.90 -12.63
C ARG A 78 3.16 -10.56 -11.34
N PHE A 79 2.24 -10.70 -10.43
CA PHE A 79 2.44 -11.39 -9.15
C PHE A 79 1.88 -12.81 -9.24
N VAL A 80 2.72 -13.80 -8.91
CA VAL A 80 2.20 -15.14 -8.67
C VAL A 80 1.43 -15.13 -7.38
N TYR A 81 0.11 -15.20 -7.47
CA TYR A 81 -0.78 -15.07 -6.33
C TYR A 81 -1.83 -16.20 -6.33
N ASN A 82 -2.25 -16.65 -5.15
CA ASN A 82 -3.28 -17.68 -5.06
C ASN A 82 -4.66 -17.08 -5.34
N LYS A 83 -5.31 -17.56 -6.41
CA LYS A 83 -6.63 -17.06 -6.83
C LYS A 83 -7.70 -17.24 -5.75
N GLU A 84 -7.70 -18.40 -5.05
CA GLU A 84 -8.68 -18.67 -4.01
C GLU A 84 -8.54 -17.70 -2.84
N VAL A 85 -7.29 -17.38 -2.46
CA VAL A 85 -7.02 -16.37 -1.42
C VAL A 85 -7.46 -14.99 -1.89
N TYR A 86 -7.12 -14.61 -3.13
CA TYR A 86 -7.55 -13.33 -3.69
C TYR A 86 -9.08 -13.17 -3.68
N ASP A 87 -9.81 -14.20 -4.09
CA ASP A 87 -11.28 -14.17 -4.17
C ASP A 87 -11.95 -13.95 -2.79
N THR A 88 -11.23 -14.19 -1.69
CA THR A 88 -11.73 -13.94 -0.31
C THR A 88 -11.43 -12.53 0.20
N LEU A 89 -10.51 -11.81 -0.45
CA LEU A 89 -10.07 -10.48 0.00
C LEU A 89 -10.97 -9.38 -0.59
N LYS A 90 -11.53 -8.54 0.28
CA LYS A 90 -12.31 -7.37 -0.15
C LYS A 90 -11.41 -6.14 -0.17
N GLY A 91 -11.53 -5.34 -1.23
CA GLY A 91 -10.84 -4.04 -1.33
C GLY A 91 -9.36 -4.11 -1.73
N VAL A 92 -8.78 -5.30 -1.88
CA VAL A 92 -7.37 -5.49 -2.24
C VAL A 92 -6.99 -4.87 -3.59
N ASP A 93 -7.94 -4.68 -4.50
CA ASP A 93 -7.71 -3.99 -5.78
C ASP A 93 -7.19 -2.56 -5.58
N ASN A 94 -7.67 -1.86 -4.54
CA ASN A 94 -7.21 -0.51 -4.25
C ASN A 94 -5.75 -0.49 -3.75
N GLU A 95 -5.34 -1.49 -2.98
CA GLU A 95 -3.95 -1.66 -2.55
C GLU A 95 -3.03 -1.91 -3.77
N PHE A 96 -3.47 -2.74 -4.71
CA PHE A 96 -2.74 -2.96 -5.95
C PHE A 96 -2.71 -1.72 -6.87
N LYS A 97 -3.75 -0.91 -6.92
CA LYS A 97 -3.74 0.38 -7.63
C LYS A 97 -2.72 1.35 -7.02
N LEU A 98 -2.67 1.42 -5.68
CA LEU A 98 -1.69 2.24 -4.97
C LEU A 98 -0.26 1.73 -5.22
N LEU A 99 -0.05 0.41 -5.18
CA LEU A 99 1.23 -0.21 -5.51
C LEU A 99 1.67 0.13 -6.95
N ALA A 100 0.75 0.05 -7.92
CA ALA A 100 0.99 0.41 -9.31
C ALA A 100 1.43 1.88 -9.45
N ALA A 101 0.75 2.79 -8.75
CA ALA A 101 1.05 4.21 -8.75
C ALA A 101 2.43 4.51 -8.14
N LYS A 102 2.77 3.88 -7.02
CA LYS A 102 4.11 3.98 -6.41
C LYS A 102 5.20 3.40 -7.33
N ALA A 103 4.99 2.21 -7.88
CA ALA A 103 5.94 1.59 -8.81
C ALA A 103 6.18 2.46 -10.05
N SER A 104 5.13 3.08 -10.59
CA SER A 104 5.23 4.04 -11.67
C SER A 104 6.22 5.17 -11.34
N LYS A 105 6.06 5.78 -10.18
CA LYS A 105 6.86 6.94 -9.75
C LYS A 105 8.29 6.55 -9.39
N GLU A 106 8.46 5.51 -8.59
CA GLU A 106 9.73 5.17 -7.97
C GLU A 106 10.61 4.26 -8.84
N VAL A 107 9.98 3.41 -9.67
CA VAL A 107 10.70 2.40 -10.48
C VAL A 107 10.75 2.78 -11.95
N PHE A 108 9.60 3.20 -12.52
CA PHE A 108 9.45 3.34 -13.98
C PHE A 108 9.38 4.79 -14.46
N GLY A 109 9.78 5.78 -13.63
CA GLY A 109 9.90 7.18 -14.02
C GLY A 109 8.61 7.82 -14.49
N GLY A 110 7.48 7.49 -13.84
CA GLY A 110 6.15 8.03 -14.14
C GLY A 110 5.41 7.33 -15.28
N LYS A 111 5.94 6.23 -15.82
CA LYS A 111 5.23 5.44 -16.84
C LYS A 111 4.10 4.63 -16.22
N LYS A 112 3.05 4.37 -16.99
CA LYS A 112 1.91 3.58 -16.53
C LYS A 112 2.33 2.18 -16.11
N VAL A 113 1.75 1.69 -15.03
CA VAL A 113 2.01 0.35 -14.47
C VAL A 113 0.70 -0.35 -14.19
N ASP A 114 0.46 -1.46 -14.85
CA ASP A 114 -0.63 -2.37 -14.52
C ASP A 114 -0.15 -3.44 -13.55
N ILE A 115 -1.02 -3.89 -12.66
CA ILE A 115 -0.77 -5.07 -11.84
C ILE A 115 -1.55 -6.24 -12.42
N ALA A 116 -0.89 -7.36 -12.63
CA ALA A 116 -1.53 -8.61 -13.00
C ALA A 116 -1.35 -9.66 -11.90
N LEU A 117 -2.41 -10.35 -11.54
CA LEU A 117 -2.36 -11.52 -10.68
C LEU A 117 -2.39 -12.76 -11.58
N ALA A 118 -1.44 -13.64 -11.36
CA ALA A 118 -1.16 -14.74 -12.26
C ALA A 118 -0.94 -16.06 -11.50
N ASP A 119 -1.06 -17.16 -12.22
CA ASP A 119 -0.67 -18.47 -11.73
C ASP A 119 0.87 -18.65 -11.74
N LYS A 120 1.34 -19.80 -11.28
CA LYS A 120 2.77 -20.15 -11.24
C LYS A 120 3.48 -20.17 -12.61
N HIS A 121 2.73 -20.08 -13.70
CA HIS A 121 3.23 -20.03 -15.08
C HIS A 121 3.14 -18.62 -15.66
N PHE A 122 2.81 -17.61 -14.83
CA PHE A 122 2.55 -16.23 -15.22
C PHE A 122 1.40 -16.08 -16.22
N LYS A 123 0.39 -16.95 -16.14
CA LYS A 123 -0.87 -16.79 -16.84
C LYS A 123 -1.81 -15.95 -16.00
N ASP A 124 -2.15 -14.77 -16.51
CA ASP A 124 -2.99 -13.81 -15.83
C ASP A 124 -4.42 -14.35 -15.64
N TYR A 125 -4.98 -14.18 -14.46
CA TYR A 125 -6.39 -14.41 -14.18
C TYR A 125 -7.12 -13.14 -13.74
N LYS A 126 -6.38 -12.08 -13.38
CA LYS A 126 -6.91 -10.76 -13.05
C LYS A 126 -5.89 -9.70 -13.46
N THR A 127 -6.39 -8.62 -14.06
CA THR A 127 -5.57 -7.42 -14.31
C THR A 127 -6.23 -6.23 -13.62
N ILE A 128 -5.43 -5.46 -12.92
CA ILE A 128 -5.80 -4.22 -12.25
C ILE A 128 -5.09 -3.12 -13.04
N PRO A 129 -5.82 -2.36 -13.85
CA PRO A 129 -5.22 -1.38 -14.73
C PRO A 129 -4.71 -0.17 -13.95
N TRP A 130 -3.77 0.54 -14.57
CA TRP A 130 -3.31 1.84 -14.13
C TRP A 130 -4.47 2.80 -13.83
N ASP A 131 -4.38 3.44 -12.68
CA ASP A 131 -5.37 4.42 -12.23
C ASP A 131 -4.72 5.81 -12.08
N ALA A 132 -5.09 6.71 -12.99
CA ALA A 132 -4.53 8.06 -13.01
C ALA A 132 -4.98 8.93 -11.84
N GLU A 133 -6.12 8.63 -11.20
CA GLU A 133 -6.59 9.35 -10.02
C GLU A 133 -5.79 8.96 -8.80
N VAL A 134 -5.56 7.66 -8.61
CA VAL A 134 -4.68 7.15 -7.56
C VAL A 134 -3.25 7.68 -7.74
N ALA A 135 -2.74 7.72 -8.97
CA ALA A 135 -1.41 8.28 -9.23
C ALA A 135 -1.31 9.76 -8.89
N ARG A 136 -2.33 10.55 -9.25
CA ARG A 136 -2.38 11.98 -8.89
C ARG A 136 -2.52 12.22 -7.39
N SER A 137 -3.22 11.34 -6.67
CA SER A 137 -3.36 11.47 -5.22
C SER A 137 -2.03 11.30 -4.46
N LEU A 138 -1.06 10.59 -5.05
CA LEU A 138 0.30 10.49 -4.49
C LEU A 138 1.12 11.79 -4.65
N ASP A 139 0.77 12.62 -5.62
CA ASP A 139 1.45 13.90 -5.89
C ASP A 139 0.65 15.10 -5.38
N ALA A 140 -0.62 14.88 -5.00
CA ALA A 140 -1.42 15.93 -4.41
C ALA A 140 -0.78 16.35 -3.08
N PRO A 141 -0.53 17.65 -2.85
CA PRO A 141 -0.22 18.09 -1.51
C PRO A 141 -1.37 17.63 -0.60
N PRO A 142 -1.08 17.24 0.65
CA PRO A 142 -2.14 16.96 1.60
C PRO A 142 -3.16 18.12 1.53
N PRO A 143 -4.47 17.84 1.59
CA PRO A 143 -5.46 18.89 1.62
C PRO A 143 -5.04 19.90 2.67
N ALA A 144 -5.10 21.19 2.33
CA ALA A 144 -4.74 22.23 3.29
C ALA A 144 -5.52 21.96 4.57
N PRO A 145 -4.85 21.93 5.73
CA PRO A 145 -5.54 21.72 6.98
C PRO A 145 -6.69 22.73 7.06
N PRO A 146 -7.87 22.30 7.52
CA PRO A 146 -8.99 23.21 7.66
C PRO A 146 -8.55 24.39 8.50
N THR A 147 -8.74 25.59 7.98
CA THR A 147 -8.24 26.85 8.56
C THR A 147 -8.82 27.22 9.92
N ASN A 148 -9.68 26.32 10.49
CA ASN A 148 -10.37 26.52 11.77
C ASN A 148 -10.62 25.18 12.48
N ASP A 149 -9.60 24.36 12.70
CA ASP A 149 -9.82 23.10 13.42
C ASP A 149 -9.81 23.24 14.95
N GLY A 150 -9.81 24.44 15.49
CA GLY A 150 -9.81 24.66 16.94
C GLY A 150 -8.68 23.90 17.64
N GLY A 151 -7.47 23.93 17.04
CA GLY A 151 -6.34 23.05 17.38
C GLY A 151 -6.19 22.77 18.86
N ILE A 152 -6.16 21.50 19.21
CA ILE A 152 -5.84 21.08 20.57
C ILE A 152 -4.35 21.38 20.77
N THR A 153 -4.05 22.32 21.67
CA THR A 153 -2.67 22.71 21.98
C THR A 153 -2.16 22.07 23.27
N SER A 154 -3.04 21.38 24.03
CA SER A 154 -2.72 20.80 25.33
C SER A 154 -3.72 19.69 25.66
N LYS A 155 -3.29 18.71 26.48
CA LYS A 155 -4.15 17.66 27.06
C LYS A 155 -5.02 18.20 28.22
N ASP A 156 -4.88 19.47 28.57
CA ASP A 156 -5.57 20.07 29.70
C ASP A 156 -7.10 20.12 29.47
N GLY A 157 -7.83 19.62 30.45
CA GLY A 157 -9.29 19.59 30.42
C GLY A 157 -9.89 18.51 29.53
N PHE A 158 -9.12 17.49 29.18
CA PHE A 158 -9.62 16.25 28.60
C PHE A 158 -9.82 15.20 29.70
N ASP A 159 -10.94 14.48 29.63
CA ASP A 159 -11.11 13.22 30.33
C ASP A 159 -10.26 12.14 29.62
N HIS A 160 -9.89 11.07 30.33
CA HIS A 160 -8.94 10.08 29.81
C HIS A 160 -9.27 8.67 30.30
N GLU A 161 -9.10 7.70 29.39
CA GLU A 161 -9.13 6.26 29.67
C GLU A 161 -8.15 5.52 28.76
N SER A 162 -7.51 4.47 29.28
CA SER A 162 -6.63 3.59 28.50
C SER A 162 -7.32 2.25 28.28
N ALA A 163 -7.43 1.81 27.04
CA ALA A 163 -8.02 0.54 26.68
C ALA A 163 -7.29 -0.10 25.47
N GLY A 164 -6.95 -1.39 25.56
CA GLY A 164 -6.39 -2.14 24.43
C GLY A 164 -5.05 -1.62 23.90
N GLY A 165 -4.26 -0.89 24.69
CA GLY A 165 -2.99 -0.25 24.26
C GLY A 165 -3.19 1.10 23.57
N VAL A 166 -4.41 1.65 23.61
CA VAL A 166 -4.75 2.98 23.12
C VAL A 166 -5.15 3.87 24.27
N ASP A 167 -4.63 5.09 24.32
CA ASP A 167 -5.05 6.13 25.23
C ASP A 167 -6.07 7.04 24.55
N PHE A 168 -7.27 7.08 25.13
CA PHE A 168 -8.36 7.91 24.66
C PHE A 168 -8.48 9.17 25.52
N TYR A 169 -8.52 10.32 24.87
CA TYR A 169 -8.73 11.62 25.48
C TYR A 169 -10.00 12.22 24.89
N TRP A 170 -10.96 12.68 25.71
CA TRP A 170 -12.18 13.28 25.17
C TRP A 170 -12.56 14.56 25.91
N LYS A 171 -13.25 15.43 25.18
CA LYS A 171 -13.77 16.69 25.70
C LYS A 171 -15.08 17.06 25.01
N GLY A 172 -16.09 17.40 25.81
CA GLY A 172 -17.41 17.76 25.31
C GLY A 172 -18.23 16.56 24.79
N ILE A 173 -17.85 15.35 25.15
CA ILE A 173 -18.52 14.09 24.83
C ILE A 173 -18.89 13.42 26.15
N PRO A 174 -20.13 12.93 26.35
CA PRO A 174 -20.51 12.16 27.52
C PRO A 174 -19.66 10.88 27.67
N ASP A 175 -19.32 10.50 28.89
CA ASP A 175 -18.43 9.34 29.17
C ASP A 175 -18.96 8.02 28.58
N GLU A 176 -20.27 7.79 28.62
CA GLU A 176 -20.87 6.58 28.04
C GLU A 176 -20.71 6.54 26.52
N GLU A 177 -20.78 7.69 25.87
CA GLU A 177 -20.62 7.83 24.42
C GLU A 177 -19.15 7.68 24.02
N SER A 178 -18.22 8.32 24.74
CA SER A 178 -16.79 8.18 24.49
C SER A 178 -16.30 6.75 24.69
N LYS A 179 -16.80 6.05 25.72
CA LYS A 179 -16.54 4.61 25.93
C LYS A 179 -17.04 3.74 24.78
N THR A 180 -18.25 4.01 24.28
CA THR A 180 -18.80 3.27 23.13
C THR A 180 -17.90 3.41 21.90
N ILE A 181 -17.39 4.62 21.64
CA ILE A 181 -16.44 4.89 20.54
C ILE A 181 -15.13 4.17 20.78
N ALA A 182 -14.56 4.26 21.96
CA ALA A 182 -13.31 3.61 22.35
C ALA A 182 -13.41 2.09 22.24
N ASP A 183 -14.47 1.49 22.77
CA ASP A 183 -14.74 0.04 22.70
C ASP A 183 -14.82 -0.46 21.25
N TYR A 184 -15.49 0.31 20.38
CA TYR A 184 -15.53 -0.02 18.95
C TYR A 184 -14.13 -0.03 18.33
N ILE A 185 -13.34 0.99 18.59
CA ILE A 185 -11.98 1.14 18.05
C ILE A 185 -11.09 -0.01 18.52
N VAL A 186 -11.11 -0.33 19.82
CA VAL A 186 -10.31 -1.42 20.41
C VAL A 186 -10.75 -2.78 19.87
N LYS A 187 -12.07 -3.05 19.86
CA LYS A 187 -12.63 -4.34 19.43
C LYS A 187 -12.32 -4.68 17.98
N ASN A 188 -12.23 -3.67 17.13
CA ASN A 188 -11.95 -3.87 15.71
C ASN A 188 -10.46 -3.77 15.36
N GLY A 189 -9.58 -3.63 16.37
CA GLY A 189 -8.13 -3.64 16.19
C GLY A 189 -7.61 -2.52 15.30
N ALA A 190 -8.35 -1.41 15.23
CA ALA A 190 -8.07 -0.30 14.31
C ALA A 190 -6.65 0.29 14.50
N PHE A 191 -6.09 0.16 15.71
CA PHE A 191 -4.77 0.68 16.08
C PHE A 191 -3.95 -0.38 16.85
N SER A 192 -4.09 -1.65 16.48
CA SER A 192 -3.38 -2.76 17.12
C SER A 192 -1.89 -2.76 16.71
N GLY A 193 -1.00 -2.84 17.70
CA GLY A 193 0.44 -3.04 17.46
C GLY A 193 1.38 -2.01 18.09
N GLY A 194 0.87 -1.07 18.88
CA GLY A 194 1.69 -0.07 19.59
C GLY A 194 0.89 0.75 20.58
N HIS A 195 1.57 1.67 21.25
CA HIS A 195 0.91 2.68 22.04
C HIS A 195 0.38 3.77 21.10
N ALA A 196 -0.92 4.01 21.11
CA ALA A 196 -1.57 5.02 20.29
C ALA A 196 -2.36 6.00 21.17
N GLU A 197 -2.46 7.24 20.76
CA GLU A 197 -3.30 8.25 21.40
C GLU A 197 -4.41 8.66 20.43
N ILE A 198 -5.62 8.80 20.92
CA ILE A 198 -6.76 9.30 20.16
C ILE A 198 -7.44 10.43 20.96
N TYR A 199 -7.58 11.58 20.31
CA TYR A 199 -8.27 12.73 20.89
C TYR A 199 -9.63 12.87 20.24
N MET A 200 -10.68 12.92 21.06
CA MET A 200 -12.08 13.02 20.62
C MET A 200 -12.68 14.31 21.13
N THR A 201 -13.26 15.09 20.26
CA THR A 201 -14.00 16.31 20.62
C THR A 201 -15.35 16.32 19.92
N LYS A 202 -16.30 17.10 20.48
CA LYS A 202 -17.58 17.36 19.85
C LYS A 202 -17.77 18.86 19.70
N GLU A 203 -18.00 19.29 18.47
CA GLU A 203 -18.24 20.68 18.11
C GLU A 203 -19.64 20.81 17.48
N GLY A 204 -20.60 21.32 18.28
CA GLY A 204 -22.01 21.25 17.90
C GLY A 204 -22.47 19.79 17.80
N ASP A 205 -22.94 19.39 16.62
CA ASP A 205 -23.34 18.00 16.34
C ASP A 205 -22.25 17.16 15.70
N ARG A 206 -21.08 17.74 15.44
CA ARG A 206 -19.95 17.07 14.75
C ARG A 206 -18.98 16.46 15.75
N TYR A 207 -18.64 15.19 15.54
CA TYR A 207 -17.54 14.52 16.24
C TYR A 207 -16.25 14.67 15.46
N ILE A 208 -15.16 14.92 16.17
CA ILE A 208 -13.82 15.07 15.59
C ILE A 208 -12.90 14.12 16.34
N LEU A 209 -12.33 13.17 15.61
CA LEU A 209 -11.27 12.29 16.10
C LEU A 209 -9.93 12.77 15.55
N ARG A 210 -8.94 12.94 16.41
CA ARG A 210 -7.57 13.30 16.06
C ARG A 210 -6.62 12.18 16.44
N PHE A 211 -5.81 11.78 15.50
CA PHE A 211 -4.83 10.71 15.65
C PHE A 211 -3.43 11.24 15.42
N PRO A 212 -2.64 11.48 16.50
CA PRO A 212 -1.24 11.89 16.39
C PRO A 212 -0.40 10.78 15.76
N MET A 213 0.41 11.15 14.80
CA MET A 213 1.31 10.21 14.11
C MET A 213 2.71 10.77 14.02
N ILE A 214 3.71 9.92 14.21
CA ILE A 214 5.11 10.26 13.97
C ILE A 214 5.35 10.58 12.48
N GLU A 215 6.35 11.40 12.19
CA GLU A 215 6.60 11.91 10.86
C GLU A 215 6.79 10.82 9.81
N SER A 216 7.52 9.75 10.13
CA SER A 216 7.74 8.63 9.20
C SER A 216 6.44 7.92 8.80
N ALA A 217 5.50 7.75 9.73
CA ALA A 217 4.20 7.14 9.45
C ALA A 217 3.28 8.09 8.66
N ARG A 218 3.29 9.39 8.97
CA ARG A 218 2.53 10.41 8.22
C ARG A 218 2.94 10.52 6.76
N ASN A 219 4.21 10.29 6.48
CA ASN A 219 4.79 10.38 5.14
C ASN A 219 4.72 9.04 4.38
N ASP A 220 4.24 7.96 5.01
CA ASP A 220 4.01 6.68 4.36
C ASP A 220 2.58 6.60 3.79
N PRO A 221 2.42 6.65 2.44
CA PRO A 221 1.10 6.60 1.82
C PRO A 221 0.32 5.31 2.11
N SER A 222 1.01 4.18 2.38
CA SER A 222 0.33 2.92 2.72
C SER A 222 -0.30 2.99 4.09
N TYR A 223 0.41 3.60 5.04
CA TYR A 223 -0.12 3.83 6.38
C TYR A 223 -1.31 4.80 6.37
N ILE A 224 -1.18 5.88 5.59
CA ILE A 224 -2.28 6.85 5.40
C ILE A 224 -3.50 6.22 4.72
N ALA A 225 -3.31 5.31 3.76
CA ALA A 225 -4.43 4.58 3.14
C ALA A 225 -5.14 3.64 4.13
N GLU A 226 -4.40 3.04 5.07
CA GLU A 226 -4.99 2.23 6.13
C GLU A 226 -5.77 3.09 7.13
N VAL A 227 -5.24 4.24 7.51
CA VAL A 227 -5.93 5.21 8.36
C VAL A 227 -7.22 5.71 7.70
N ASP A 228 -7.23 6.00 6.39
CA ASP A 228 -8.44 6.37 5.64
C ASP A 228 -9.50 5.24 5.68
N LYS A 229 -9.09 3.99 5.49
CA LYS A 229 -9.98 2.83 5.61
C LYS A 229 -10.60 2.71 7.01
N VAL A 230 -9.75 2.87 8.04
CA VAL A 230 -10.20 2.84 9.44
C VAL A 230 -11.17 3.98 9.73
N SER A 231 -10.87 5.20 9.27
CA SER A 231 -11.75 6.36 9.48
C SER A 231 -13.12 6.15 8.84
N LYS A 232 -13.19 5.54 7.65
CA LYS A 232 -14.45 5.16 6.99
C LYS A 232 -15.22 4.09 7.77
N GLN A 233 -14.53 3.08 8.30
CA GLN A 233 -15.16 2.06 9.12
C GLN A 233 -15.76 2.64 10.41
N ILE A 234 -15.06 3.58 11.06
CA ILE A 234 -15.58 4.31 12.22
C ILE A 234 -16.79 5.14 11.81
N LYS A 235 -16.72 5.85 10.66
CA LYS A 235 -17.86 6.59 10.11
C LYS A 235 -19.09 5.70 9.95
N ASP A 236 -18.94 4.60 9.26
CA ASP A 236 -20.06 3.74 8.87
C ASP A 236 -20.69 3.00 10.06
N ASN A 237 -19.91 2.67 11.08
CA ASN A 237 -20.36 1.83 12.18
C ASN A 237 -20.64 2.57 13.49
N VAL A 238 -20.02 3.75 13.70
CA VAL A 238 -20.17 4.54 14.93
C VAL A 238 -20.95 5.83 14.64
N PHE A 239 -20.63 6.50 13.53
CA PHE A 239 -21.16 7.82 13.20
C PHE A 239 -22.04 7.85 11.93
N ALA A 240 -22.72 6.73 11.59
CA ALA A 240 -23.43 6.57 10.33
C ALA A 240 -24.33 7.75 9.94
N ASN A 241 -25.04 8.34 10.92
CA ASN A 241 -26.00 9.43 10.71
C ASN A 241 -25.60 10.74 11.40
N VAL A 242 -24.32 10.89 11.76
CA VAL A 242 -23.81 12.03 12.51
C VAL A 242 -22.64 12.65 11.76
N PRO A 243 -22.51 13.98 11.68
CA PRO A 243 -21.33 14.62 11.12
C PRO A 243 -20.06 14.17 11.86
N TYR A 244 -19.07 13.75 11.10
CA TYR A 244 -17.86 13.18 11.64
C TYR A 244 -16.64 13.67 10.85
N SER A 245 -15.56 13.97 11.55
CA SER A 245 -14.26 14.29 10.96
C SER A 245 -13.17 13.45 11.60
N PHE A 246 -12.22 13.00 10.78
CA PHE A 246 -11.05 12.29 11.25
C PHE A 246 -9.81 13.05 10.80
N TYR A 247 -8.93 13.40 11.75
CA TYR A 247 -7.73 14.18 11.50
C TYR A 247 -6.49 13.38 11.90
N VAL A 248 -5.55 13.27 10.97
CA VAL A 248 -4.18 12.90 11.31
C VAL A 248 -3.45 14.17 11.71
N THR A 249 -2.81 14.13 12.86
CA THR A 249 -2.07 15.27 13.39
C THR A 249 -0.58 14.93 13.56
N ASP A 250 0.24 15.94 13.76
CA ASP A 250 1.58 15.77 14.31
C ASP A 250 1.54 15.57 15.84
N GLU A 251 2.71 15.42 16.45
CA GLU A 251 2.85 15.23 17.89
C GLU A 251 2.44 16.46 18.72
N GLN A 252 2.32 17.61 18.07
CA GLN A 252 1.82 18.86 18.63
C GLN A 252 0.31 19.05 18.40
N LEU A 253 -0.36 18.03 17.87
CA LEU A 253 -1.78 18.00 17.51
C LEU A 253 -2.16 18.98 16.39
N THR A 254 -1.19 19.43 15.59
CA THR A 254 -1.45 20.22 14.39
C THR A 254 -1.97 19.29 13.29
N THR A 255 -3.09 19.61 12.68
CA THR A 255 -3.69 18.79 11.63
C THR A 255 -2.79 18.76 10.39
N VAL A 256 -2.45 17.57 9.95
CA VAL A 256 -1.63 17.31 8.75
C VAL A 256 -2.51 16.79 7.62
N LYS A 257 -3.53 16.00 7.94
CA LYS A 257 -4.50 15.47 6.98
C LYS A 257 -5.89 15.35 7.62
N ALA A 258 -6.92 15.60 6.85
CA ALA A 258 -8.30 15.57 7.33
C ALA A 258 -9.22 14.81 6.35
N TRP A 259 -10.22 14.15 6.90
CA TRP A 259 -11.36 13.58 6.19
C TRP A 259 -12.63 14.06 6.88
N ASP A 260 -13.54 14.65 6.12
CA ASP A 260 -14.85 15.08 6.56
C ASP A 260 -15.93 14.22 5.91
N TYR A 261 -16.83 13.69 6.73
CA TYR A 261 -17.89 12.77 6.31
C TYR A 261 -19.28 13.28 6.68
#